data_26857de03ae62e2838c077427291b022
#
_entry.id   26857de03ae62e2838c077427291b022
#
_cell.length_a   1.000
_cell.length_b   1.000
_cell.length_c   1.000
_cell.angle_alpha   90.00
_cell.angle_beta   90.00
_cell.angle_gamma   90.00
#
_symmetry.space_group_name_H-M   'P 1'
#
loop_
_entity.id
_entity.type
_entity.pdbx_description
1 polymer ?
#
loop_
_entity_poly.entity_id
_entity_poly.type
_entity_poly.pdbx_seq_one_letter_code
_entity_poly.pdbx_strand_id
1 'polypeptide(L)'
;MDNQSTIQQGDEDEMGNKHESSFGVKPSQHVTDAGSRRQVLKGGAAMAAGGLAGFPFISRGQSNVIKIGHLTPRTGFLGTLGEYAVQAADLAIEEINAKGGILGRKVELVKEDSVNPQTASTKAERLIERDKVACIVGEISSASALTIAQVAQRTKNLFINTGANSDALRGSNCNKYMFHVESQNSMYVKTVGRSLLAQNRVKGKRWYSLTADYAFGHDLLKVARRFMESNGGQFAADELVPTDAADFSAYLLKIRAAKPDLVISNLAGVQITNFLKQYAEFGLDFPVAGFGFDTAVAWGAGQGNFFGTWPLVWHHLINTPGSKAFVQAFTKKYGKPPENQAWGDYISMHILAKSMNDIKSTEATQIIGHWEKGAKFDLLKTREGYFRAYDHQLMHEMYAVEALKAKDLKNKWDIYKPSDPVPAANESLEVIAATKEENTCNMPA
;
A
#
# COMPACT_ATOMS: atom_id res chain seq x y z
N MET A 1 8.92 -44.00 49.23
CA MET A 1 10.19 -44.34 48.62
C MET A 1 10.47 -43.19 47.66
N ASP A 2 10.81 -42.09 48.18
CA ASP A 2 12.11 -41.47 48.53
C ASP A 2 13.18 -41.69 47.45
N ASN A 3 13.54 -40.63 46.75
CA ASN A 3 14.89 -40.08 46.81
C ASN A 3 15.00 -38.69 46.17
N GLN A 4 15.30 -37.74 47.04
CA GLN A 4 15.90 -36.44 46.77
C GLN A 4 17.40 -36.61 46.49
N SER A 5 17.96 -35.68 45.74
CA SER A 5 19.30 -35.07 45.96
C SER A 5 19.69 -34.32 44.67
N THR A 6 20.31 -33.20 44.57
CA THR A 6 20.90 -32.25 45.54
C THR A 6 21.46 -31.12 44.70
N ILE A 7 21.33 -29.92 45.17
CA ILE A 7 21.92 -28.66 44.69
C ILE A 7 23.45 -28.71 44.84
N GLN A 8 24.18 -28.12 43.88
CA GLN A 8 25.50 -27.54 44.17
C GLN A 8 25.64 -26.17 43.47
N GLN A 9 25.76 -25.15 44.33
CA GLN A 9 26.40 -23.86 44.13
C GLN A 9 27.92 -24.02 44.20
N GLY A 10 28.65 -23.13 43.58
CA GLY A 10 30.09 -22.88 43.74
C GLY A 10 30.42 -21.66 42.91
N ASP A 11 30.53 -20.63 43.45
CA ASP A 11 31.47 -19.71 44.12
C ASP A 11 32.43 -18.99 43.13
N GLU A 12 32.46 -17.70 43.41
CA GLU A 12 33.25 -16.60 42.86
C GLU A 12 34.76 -16.86 42.89
N ASP A 13 35.51 -16.24 41.98
CA ASP A 13 36.78 -15.61 42.34
C ASP A 13 37.17 -14.46 41.41
N GLU A 14 37.49 -13.36 42.06
CA GLU A 14 38.10 -12.11 41.58
C GLU A 14 39.55 -12.31 41.15
N MET A 15 39.99 -11.50 40.21
CA MET A 15 41.27 -10.77 40.14
C MET A 15 41.32 -10.01 38.80
N GLY A 16 41.33 -8.74 38.65
CA GLY A 16 42.19 -7.71 39.16
C GLY A 16 43.47 -7.55 38.35
N ASN A 17 43.53 -6.66 37.36
CA ASN A 17 44.72 -5.85 37.19
C ASN A 17 44.50 -4.55 36.38
N LYS A 18 45.01 -3.49 36.99
CA LYS A 18 45.09 -2.10 36.53
C LYS A 18 46.16 -1.96 35.47
N HIS A 19 45.94 -1.09 34.46
CA HIS A 19 47.00 -0.24 33.95
C HIS A 19 46.43 1.14 33.60
N GLU A 20 46.73 2.09 34.46
CA GLU A 20 46.71 3.53 34.19
C GLU A 20 47.92 3.87 33.31
N SER A 21 47.69 4.71 32.31
CA SER A 21 48.75 5.63 31.83
C SER A 21 48.13 6.98 31.49
N SER A 22 48.39 7.90 32.40
CA SER A 22 48.21 9.32 32.29
C SER A 22 49.17 9.92 31.26
N PHE A 23 48.69 10.80 30.37
CA PHE A 23 49.53 11.88 29.85
C PHE A 23 48.78 13.20 29.86
N GLY A 24 49.47 14.14 30.44
CA GLY A 24 49.14 15.41 30.99
C GLY A 24 48.76 16.49 29.98
N VAL A 25 47.89 17.32 30.50
CA VAL A 25 47.53 18.63 30.01
C VAL A 25 48.63 19.63 30.38
N LYS A 26 49.02 20.49 29.44
CA LYS A 26 49.58 21.79 29.73
C LYS A 26 48.90 22.88 28.90
N PRO A 27 48.52 24.00 29.52
CA PRO A 27 47.87 25.11 28.82
C PRO A 27 48.90 26.10 28.36
N SER A 28 48.70 26.73 27.21
CA SER A 28 49.46 27.92 26.78
C SER A 28 48.55 29.16 26.68
N GLN A 29 49.07 30.12 27.25
CA GLN A 29 48.64 31.44 27.72
C GLN A 29 48.08 32.37 26.63
N HIS A 30 47.19 33.21 27.13
CA HIS A 30 46.73 34.50 26.60
C HIS A 30 47.89 35.42 26.14
N VAL A 31 47.67 36.06 24.99
CA VAL A 31 48.24 37.39 24.77
C VAL A 31 47.10 38.28 24.28
N THR A 32 46.73 39.19 25.14
CA THR A 32 45.96 40.39 24.85
C THR A 32 46.89 41.42 24.22
N ASP A 33 46.46 42.03 23.10
CA ASP A 33 46.92 43.38 22.87
C ASP A 33 45.78 44.24 22.29
N ALA A 34 45.58 45.34 23.01
CA ALA A 34 44.62 46.39 22.73
C ALA A 34 45.39 47.64 22.30
N GLY A 35 44.97 48.25 21.25
CA GLY A 35 45.43 49.57 20.83
C GLY A 35 44.77 49.94 19.53
N SER A 36 44.00 50.81 19.53
CA SER A 36 43.79 52.23 19.76
C SER A 36 43.36 52.93 18.46
N ARG A 37 42.13 53.34 18.49
CA ARG A 37 41.54 54.65 18.12
C ARG A 37 42.19 55.56 17.06
N ARG A 38 41.30 55.97 16.12
CA ARG A 38 41.04 57.37 15.67
C ARG A 38 41.83 57.96 14.53
N GLN A 39 40.96 58.54 13.68
CA GLN A 39 41.17 59.69 12.74
C GLN A 39 41.46 59.19 11.33
N VAL A 40 40.84 59.67 10.26
CA VAL A 40 40.49 61.07 9.91
C VAL A 40 39.36 61.07 8.84
N LEU A 41 38.38 61.92 9.09
CA LEU A 41 37.47 62.42 8.07
C LEU A 41 38.25 63.39 7.14
N LYS A 42 38.04 63.33 5.82
CA LYS A 42 37.71 64.46 4.91
C LYS A 42 38.01 64.15 3.43
N GLY A 43 37.03 64.40 2.64
CA GLY A 43 37.30 64.90 1.32
C GLY A 43 36.77 64.11 0.14
N GLY A 44 35.81 64.67 -0.58
CA GLY A 44 35.67 64.48 -1.99
C GLY A 44 34.35 63.90 -2.48
N ALA A 45 33.36 64.75 -2.67
CA ALA A 45 32.24 64.44 -3.58
C ALA A 45 32.77 64.39 -5.02
N ALA A 46 32.52 63.31 -5.73
CA ALA A 46 32.54 63.30 -7.19
C ALA A 46 31.51 62.34 -7.72
N MET A 47 30.62 62.83 -8.53
CA MET A 47 29.62 62.13 -9.31
C MET A 47 30.23 60.99 -10.14
N ALA A 48 29.55 59.85 -10.19
CA ALA A 48 29.54 59.01 -11.37
C ALA A 48 28.25 58.19 -11.40
N ALA A 49 27.42 58.52 -12.36
CA ALA A 49 26.37 57.67 -12.84
C ALA A 49 26.97 56.37 -13.45
N GLY A 50 26.35 55.26 -13.26
CA GLY A 50 26.67 54.10 -14.07
C GLY A 50 26.88 52.82 -13.26
N GLY A 51 25.95 51.91 -13.38
CA GLY A 51 26.17 50.52 -12.99
C GLY A 51 25.19 49.99 -11.95
N LEU A 52 23.97 49.73 -12.33
CA LEU A 52 23.16 48.68 -11.74
C LEU A 52 23.89 47.34 -11.97
N ALA A 53 24.93 47.10 -11.18
CA ALA A 53 25.48 45.76 -11.05
C ALA A 53 24.38 44.92 -10.41
N GLY A 54 23.68 44.15 -11.22
CA GLY A 54 22.75 43.14 -10.77
C GLY A 54 23.48 42.23 -9.80
N PHE A 55 23.11 42.31 -8.53
CA PHE A 55 23.43 41.24 -7.61
C PHE A 55 22.89 39.97 -8.25
N PRO A 56 23.69 38.89 -8.41
CA PRO A 56 23.14 37.66 -8.83
C PRO A 56 22.10 37.30 -7.77
N PHE A 57 20.84 37.40 -8.13
CA PHE A 57 19.81 36.68 -7.42
C PHE A 57 20.29 35.24 -7.42
N ILE A 58 20.81 34.76 -6.28
CA ILE A 58 20.94 33.33 -6.01
C ILE A 58 19.49 32.89 -5.91
N SER A 59 18.88 32.63 -7.06
CA SER A 59 17.74 31.77 -7.15
C SER A 59 18.18 30.53 -6.39
N ARG A 60 17.65 30.31 -5.19
CA ARG A 60 17.70 28.98 -4.55
C ARG A 60 17.09 28.06 -5.58
N GLY A 61 17.96 27.45 -6.39
CA GLY A 61 17.55 26.56 -7.45
C GLY A 61 16.66 25.50 -6.84
N GLN A 62 15.38 25.57 -7.13
CA GLN A 62 14.49 24.46 -6.92
C GLN A 62 15.22 23.28 -7.57
N SER A 63 15.50 22.21 -6.80
CA SER A 63 16.23 21.06 -7.35
C SER A 63 15.57 20.66 -8.67
N ASN A 64 16.34 20.44 -9.74
CA ASN A 64 15.80 20.07 -11.05
C ASN A 64 15.09 18.71 -11.04
N VAL A 65 14.97 18.11 -9.86
CA VAL A 65 14.41 16.78 -9.63
C VAL A 65 13.31 16.86 -8.57
N ILE A 66 12.20 16.18 -8.83
CA ILE A 66 11.16 15.87 -7.85
C ILE A 66 11.36 14.44 -7.37
N LYS A 67 11.60 14.26 -6.08
CA LYS A 67 11.72 12.93 -5.49
C LYS A 67 10.38 12.46 -4.97
N ILE A 68 10.02 11.22 -5.26
CA ILE A 68 8.85 10.52 -4.71
C ILE A 68 9.38 9.32 -3.93
N GLY A 69 8.95 9.17 -2.68
CA GLY A 69 9.25 7.99 -1.88
C GLY A 69 8.35 6.84 -2.30
N HIS A 70 8.92 5.69 -2.67
CA HIS A 70 8.17 4.47 -2.93
C HIS A 70 8.48 3.46 -1.82
N LEU A 71 7.52 3.29 -0.90
CA LEU A 71 7.67 2.47 0.30
C LEU A 71 6.65 1.32 0.25
N THR A 72 7.15 0.08 0.08
CA THR A 72 6.32 -1.10 -0.12
C THR A 72 7.05 -2.35 0.40
N PRO A 73 6.35 -3.42 0.83
CA PRO A 73 7.00 -4.66 1.25
C PRO A 73 7.62 -5.35 0.02
N ARG A 74 8.94 -5.44 -0.02
CA ARG A 74 9.70 -6.10 -1.10
C ARG A 74 10.16 -7.50 -0.71
N THR A 75 10.01 -7.84 0.56
CA THR A 75 10.37 -9.12 1.17
C THR A 75 9.21 -9.64 2.03
N GLY A 76 9.33 -10.87 2.52
CA GLY A 76 8.31 -11.51 3.35
C GLY A 76 7.06 -11.97 2.56
N PHE A 77 5.97 -12.22 3.27
CA PHE A 77 4.75 -12.84 2.72
C PHE A 77 4.02 -11.99 1.67
N LEU A 78 4.27 -10.68 1.61
CA LEU A 78 3.75 -9.76 0.60
C LEU A 78 4.78 -9.41 -0.50
N GLY A 79 6.00 -9.93 -0.43
CA GLY A 79 7.10 -9.54 -1.30
C GLY A 79 6.83 -9.70 -2.80
N THR A 80 6.10 -10.74 -3.19
CA THR A 80 5.68 -10.96 -4.59
C THR A 80 4.86 -9.79 -5.13
N LEU A 81 3.97 -9.23 -4.31
CA LEU A 81 3.14 -8.08 -4.68
C LEU A 81 4.00 -6.81 -4.77
N GLY A 82 4.92 -6.64 -3.82
CA GLY A 82 5.87 -5.52 -3.82
C GLY A 82 6.79 -5.50 -5.04
N GLU A 83 7.12 -6.65 -5.62
CA GLU A 83 7.85 -6.71 -6.90
C GLU A 83 7.03 -6.05 -8.03
N TYR A 84 5.74 -6.39 -8.15
CA TYR A 84 4.84 -5.79 -9.14
C TYR A 84 4.67 -4.28 -8.91
N ALA A 85 4.54 -3.85 -7.65
CA ALA A 85 4.46 -2.45 -7.26
C ALA A 85 5.69 -1.65 -7.74
N VAL A 86 6.90 -2.14 -7.45
CA VAL A 86 8.16 -1.50 -7.86
C VAL A 86 8.27 -1.43 -9.38
N GLN A 87 7.99 -2.53 -10.09
CA GLN A 87 8.07 -2.59 -11.55
C GLN A 87 7.10 -1.58 -12.20
N ALA A 88 5.89 -1.47 -11.68
CA ALA A 88 4.87 -0.57 -12.19
C ALA A 88 5.20 0.91 -11.92
N ALA A 89 5.68 1.21 -10.71
CA ALA A 89 6.16 2.55 -10.36
C ALA A 89 7.32 2.99 -11.25
N ASP A 90 8.30 2.12 -11.51
CA ASP A 90 9.42 2.39 -12.41
C ASP A 90 8.94 2.69 -13.84
N LEU A 91 8.00 1.88 -14.36
CA LEU A 91 7.43 2.10 -15.70
C LEU A 91 6.71 3.45 -15.77
N ALA A 92 5.88 3.77 -14.78
CA ALA A 92 5.15 5.03 -14.72
C ALA A 92 6.09 6.24 -14.72
N ILE A 93 7.16 6.19 -13.91
CA ILE A 93 8.14 7.29 -13.84
C ILE A 93 8.93 7.44 -15.15
N GLU A 94 9.27 6.36 -15.82
CA GLU A 94 9.89 6.42 -17.15
C GLU A 94 8.98 7.13 -18.15
N GLU A 95 7.68 6.79 -18.18
CA GLU A 95 6.71 7.41 -19.07
C GLU A 95 6.46 8.88 -18.73
N ILE A 96 6.36 9.23 -17.44
CA ILE A 96 6.21 10.61 -16.97
C ILE A 96 7.42 11.44 -17.39
N ASN A 97 8.63 10.92 -17.19
CA ASN A 97 9.87 11.60 -17.57
C ASN A 97 10.02 11.75 -19.09
N ALA A 98 9.61 10.75 -19.87
CA ALA A 98 9.62 10.83 -21.33
C ALA A 98 8.68 11.91 -21.87
N LYS A 99 7.62 12.26 -21.11
CA LYS A 99 6.67 13.36 -21.41
C LYS A 99 7.08 14.71 -20.84
N GLY A 100 8.32 14.86 -20.31
CA GLY A 100 8.84 16.10 -19.77
C GLY A 100 8.76 16.24 -18.24
N GLY A 101 8.39 15.18 -17.54
CA GLY A 101 8.37 15.13 -16.08
C GLY A 101 7.17 15.85 -15.44
N ILE A 102 7.35 16.33 -14.23
CA ILE A 102 6.36 17.11 -13.47
C ILE A 102 6.84 18.55 -13.40
N LEU A 103 6.03 19.49 -13.85
CA LEU A 103 6.38 20.92 -13.91
C LEU A 103 7.71 21.18 -14.67
N GLY A 104 8.00 20.40 -15.72
CA GLY A 104 9.26 20.46 -16.47
C GLY A 104 10.46 19.90 -15.72
N ARG A 105 10.29 19.24 -14.59
CA ARG A 105 11.34 18.68 -13.75
C ARG A 105 11.32 17.15 -13.82
N LYS A 106 12.52 16.56 -13.84
CA LYS A 106 12.66 15.09 -13.77
C LYS A 106 12.11 14.55 -12.45
N VAL A 107 11.49 13.38 -12.50
CA VAL A 107 11.01 12.65 -11.31
C VAL A 107 11.94 11.48 -11.01
N GLU A 108 12.28 11.28 -9.75
CA GLU A 108 13.07 10.15 -9.24
C GLU A 108 12.34 9.43 -8.12
N LEU A 109 12.42 8.09 -8.11
CA LEU A 109 11.93 7.27 -7.01
C LEU A 109 13.04 7.00 -6.00
N VAL A 110 12.74 7.26 -4.73
CA VAL A 110 13.53 6.76 -3.60
C VAL A 110 12.80 5.54 -3.05
N LYS A 111 13.32 4.34 -3.38
CA LYS A 111 12.65 3.07 -3.10
C LYS A 111 13.13 2.44 -1.80
N GLU A 112 12.19 2.03 -0.94
CA GLU A 112 12.46 1.39 0.34
C GLU A 112 11.57 0.16 0.55
N ASP A 113 12.09 -0.82 1.29
CA ASP A 113 11.35 -2.00 1.72
C ASP A 113 10.74 -1.74 3.11
N SER A 114 9.42 -1.80 3.23
CA SER A 114 8.71 -1.55 4.49
C SER A 114 8.91 -2.66 5.53
N VAL A 115 9.13 -3.89 5.10
CA VAL A 115 9.40 -5.10 5.91
C VAL A 115 8.33 -5.38 6.99
N ASN A 116 8.15 -4.44 7.94
CA ASN A 116 7.19 -4.50 9.04
C ASN A 116 6.79 -3.08 9.48
N PRO A 117 5.77 -2.91 10.35
CA PRO A 117 5.27 -1.59 10.74
C PRO A 117 6.31 -0.66 11.35
N GLN A 118 7.21 -1.17 12.19
CA GLN A 118 8.27 -0.37 12.81
C GLN A 118 9.27 0.14 11.77
N THR A 119 9.73 -0.74 10.88
CA THR A 119 10.64 -0.39 9.79
C THR A 119 9.97 0.60 8.83
N ALA A 120 8.69 0.39 8.50
CA ALA A 120 7.92 1.26 7.63
C ALA A 120 7.84 2.69 8.17
N SER A 121 7.55 2.86 9.47
CA SER A 121 7.52 4.15 10.15
C SER A 121 8.87 4.87 10.06
N THR A 122 9.95 4.19 10.45
CA THR A 122 11.32 4.74 10.45
C THR A 122 11.75 5.17 9.03
N LYS A 123 11.42 4.35 8.03
CA LYS A 123 11.76 4.65 6.63
C LYS A 123 10.90 5.78 6.07
N ALA A 124 9.63 5.88 6.44
CA ALA A 124 8.78 7.00 6.07
C ALA A 124 9.35 8.33 6.60
N GLU A 125 9.76 8.38 7.87
CA GLU A 125 10.44 9.55 8.44
C GLU A 125 11.71 9.92 7.67
N ARG A 126 12.55 8.93 7.37
CA ARG A 126 13.79 9.14 6.60
C ARG A 126 13.53 9.69 5.21
N LEU A 127 12.56 9.11 4.48
CA LEU A 127 12.17 9.58 3.15
C LEU A 127 11.75 11.05 3.17
N ILE A 128 10.97 11.46 4.18
CA ILE A 128 10.46 12.82 4.30
C ILE A 128 11.56 13.78 4.80
N GLU A 129 12.22 13.45 5.89
CA GLU A 129 13.10 14.39 6.60
C GLU A 129 14.50 14.46 5.99
N ARG A 130 15.08 13.33 5.57
CA ARG A 130 16.42 13.29 4.99
C ARG A 130 16.40 13.41 3.48
N ASP A 131 15.60 12.59 2.81
CA ASP A 131 15.61 12.48 1.35
C ASP A 131 14.74 13.55 0.69
N LYS A 132 13.89 14.26 1.48
CA LYS A 132 13.03 15.37 1.06
C LYS A 132 12.11 15.00 -0.10
N VAL A 133 11.45 13.84 0.01
CA VAL A 133 10.46 13.43 -0.98
C VAL A 133 9.23 14.34 -0.94
N ALA A 134 8.64 14.61 -2.09
CA ALA A 134 7.41 15.41 -2.20
C ALA A 134 6.19 14.68 -1.61
N CYS A 135 6.19 13.36 -1.71
CA CYS A 135 5.16 12.50 -1.12
C CYS A 135 5.69 11.06 -0.99
N ILE A 136 4.95 10.22 -0.26
CA ILE A 136 5.14 8.76 -0.21
C ILE A 136 4.01 8.10 -1.01
N VAL A 137 4.36 7.11 -1.83
CA VAL A 137 3.43 6.24 -2.56
C VAL A 137 3.76 4.80 -2.22
N GLY A 138 2.74 3.97 -2.07
CA GLY A 138 2.95 2.55 -1.85
C GLY A 138 2.16 1.99 -0.67
N GLU A 139 2.71 0.98 -0.11
CA GLU A 139 2.34 0.12 1.02
C GLU A 139 1.16 -0.82 0.72
N ILE A 140 1.39 -2.08 1.08
CA ILE A 140 0.42 -3.18 0.90
C ILE A 140 -0.09 -3.67 2.26
N SER A 141 0.77 -3.68 3.29
CA SER A 141 0.38 -4.11 4.63
C SER A 141 -0.45 -3.04 5.34
N SER A 142 -1.69 -3.37 5.72
CA SER A 142 -2.54 -2.45 6.49
C SER A 142 -1.91 -2.06 7.84
N ALA A 143 -1.15 -2.96 8.47
CA ALA A 143 -0.44 -2.65 9.72
C ALA A 143 0.67 -1.60 9.50
N SER A 144 1.46 -1.72 8.43
CA SER A 144 2.49 -0.74 8.07
C SER A 144 1.87 0.58 7.60
N ALA A 145 0.79 0.51 6.81
CA ALA A 145 0.10 1.72 6.36
C ALA A 145 -0.43 2.59 7.51
N LEU A 146 -0.90 1.97 8.60
CA LEU A 146 -1.30 2.70 9.82
C LEU A 146 -0.15 3.51 10.41
N THR A 147 1.06 2.96 10.47
CA THR A 147 2.23 3.66 11.02
C THR A 147 2.74 4.75 10.07
N ILE A 148 2.76 4.50 8.75
CA ILE A 148 3.11 5.51 7.74
C ILE A 148 2.12 6.68 7.78
N ALA A 149 0.81 6.39 7.92
CA ALA A 149 -0.24 7.41 8.01
C ALA A 149 -0.02 8.36 9.19
N GLN A 150 0.41 7.84 10.34
CA GLN A 150 0.77 8.67 11.51
C GLN A 150 1.97 9.59 11.23
N VAL A 151 2.98 9.08 10.53
CA VAL A 151 4.13 9.88 10.10
C VAL A 151 3.68 10.97 9.13
N ALA A 152 2.89 10.63 8.12
CA ALA A 152 2.36 11.56 7.12
C ALA A 152 1.55 12.69 7.78
N GLN A 153 0.66 12.37 8.73
CA GLN A 153 -0.12 13.35 9.47
C GLN A 153 0.78 14.31 10.28
N ARG A 154 1.74 13.76 11.02
CA ARG A 154 2.66 14.56 11.86
C ARG A 154 3.55 15.48 11.03
N THR A 155 4.05 14.99 9.91
CA THR A 155 4.99 15.73 9.04
C THR A 155 4.28 16.58 7.99
N LYS A 156 2.95 16.47 7.89
CA LYS A 156 2.11 17.11 6.86
C LYS A 156 2.56 16.76 5.43
N ASN A 157 3.06 15.54 5.24
CA ASN A 157 3.48 15.02 3.95
C ASN A 157 2.40 14.09 3.39
N LEU A 158 2.16 14.14 2.07
CA LEU A 158 1.15 13.32 1.42
C LEU A 158 1.59 11.85 1.37
N PHE A 159 0.69 10.95 1.75
CA PHE A 159 0.82 9.51 1.60
C PHE A 159 -0.31 8.97 0.71
N ILE A 160 0.04 8.28 -0.37
CA ILE A 160 -0.90 7.62 -1.28
C ILE A 160 -0.76 6.11 -1.07
N ASN A 161 -1.77 5.52 -0.46
CA ASN A 161 -1.86 4.09 -0.21
C ASN A 161 -2.31 3.34 -1.47
N THR A 162 -1.53 2.36 -1.92
CA THR A 162 -1.76 1.62 -3.18
C THR A 162 -2.17 0.17 -3.00
N GLY A 163 -2.12 -0.39 -1.77
CA GLY A 163 -2.38 -1.81 -1.56
C GLY A 163 -2.96 -2.19 -0.20
N ALA A 164 -3.05 -1.27 0.78
CA ALA A 164 -3.60 -1.59 2.10
C ALA A 164 -5.13 -1.37 2.14
N ASN A 165 -5.88 -2.43 2.46
CA ASN A 165 -7.34 -2.50 2.27
C ASN A 165 -8.17 -2.21 3.51
N SER A 166 -7.60 -2.26 4.74
CA SER A 166 -8.38 -2.13 5.98
C SER A 166 -9.29 -0.88 5.98
N ASP A 167 -10.56 -1.07 6.29
CA ASP A 167 -11.53 0.03 6.45
C ASP A 167 -11.13 0.97 7.58
N ALA A 168 -10.37 0.47 8.58
CA ALA A 168 -9.87 1.30 9.67
C ALA A 168 -8.99 2.47 9.20
N LEU A 169 -8.28 2.32 8.07
CA LEU A 169 -7.46 3.36 7.47
C LEU A 169 -8.30 4.53 6.93
N ARG A 170 -9.54 4.27 6.49
CA ARG A 170 -10.51 5.24 5.97
C ARG A 170 -11.55 5.62 7.01
N GLY A 171 -11.58 4.90 8.15
CA GLY A 171 -12.48 5.07 9.26
C GLY A 171 -11.79 5.69 10.48
N SER A 172 -11.63 4.92 11.55
CA SER A 172 -11.09 5.39 12.83
C SER A 172 -9.67 5.98 12.76
N ASN A 173 -8.89 5.65 11.74
CA ASN A 173 -7.52 6.13 11.53
C ASN A 173 -7.39 7.01 10.26
N CYS A 174 -8.51 7.52 9.74
CA CYS A 174 -8.45 8.47 8.63
C CYS A 174 -7.71 9.75 9.03
N ASN A 175 -6.99 10.33 8.08
CA ASN A 175 -6.31 11.60 8.29
C ASN A 175 -6.21 12.41 6.99
N LYS A 176 -5.94 13.72 7.14
CA LYS A 176 -5.93 14.68 6.03
C LYS A 176 -4.86 14.40 4.98
N TYR A 177 -3.76 13.75 5.34
CA TYR A 177 -2.59 13.57 4.47
C TYR A 177 -2.50 12.19 3.87
N MET A 178 -3.52 11.34 4.04
CA MET A 178 -3.57 9.99 3.47
C MET A 178 -4.70 9.87 2.45
N PHE A 179 -4.37 9.40 1.26
CA PHE A 179 -5.32 9.09 0.18
C PHE A 179 -5.18 7.62 -0.22
N HIS A 180 -6.27 7.00 -0.64
CA HIS A 180 -6.33 5.58 -0.89
C HIS A 180 -6.72 5.30 -2.33
N VAL A 181 -5.76 4.84 -3.13
CA VAL A 181 -6.02 4.31 -4.48
C VAL A 181 -6.54 2.89 -4.39
N GLU A 182 -6.02 2.12 -3.43
CA GLU A 182 -6.53 0.79 -3.13
C GLU A 182 -7.95 0.83 -2.54
N SER A 183 -8.76 -0.19 -2.90
CA SER A 183 -10.11 -0.35 -2.37
C SER A 183 -10.12 -0.72 -0.89
N GLN A 184 -11.15 -0.29 -0.19
CA GLN A 184 -11.39 -0.70 1.19
C GLN A 184 -12.01 -2.11 1.26
N ASN A 185 -11.86 -2.80 2.40
CA ASN A 185 -12.43 -4.13 2.62
C ASN A 185 -13.94 -4.19 2.33
N SER A 186 -14.70 -3.13 2.67
CA SER A 186 -16.12 -3.03 2.33
C SER A 186 -16.38 -3.11 0.82
N MET A 187 -15.52 -2.52 -0.01
CA MET A 187 -15.66 -2.59 -1.49
C MET A 187 -15.42 -4.02 -1.98
N TYR A 188 -14.42 -4.70 -1.45
CA TYR A 188 -14.12 -6.10 -1.76
C TYR A 188 -15.28 -7.03 -1.39
N VAL A 189 -15.76 -6.95 -0.15
CA VAL A 189 -16.85 -7.78 0.36
C VAL A 189 -18.16 -7.53 -0.39
N LYS A 190 -18.52 -6.26 -0.64
CA LYS A 190 -19.75 -5.92 -1.37
C LYS A 190 -19.68 -6.33 -2.84
N THR A 191 -18.50 -6.28 -3.46
CA THR A 191 -18.32 -6.72 -4.85
C THR A 191 -18.55 -8.22 -5.01
N VAL A 192 -17.85 -9.06 -4.26
CA VAL A 192 -18.04 -10.51 -4.31
C VAL A 192 -19.38 -10.91 -3.68
N GLY A 193 -19.79 -10.23 -2.61
CA GLY A 193 -21.06 -10.49 -1.92
C GLY A 193 -22.26 -10.38 -2.85
N ARG A 194 -22.30 -9.41 -3.77
CA ARG A 194 -23.35 -9.28 -4.80
C ARG A 194 -23.41 -10.55 -5.68
N SER A 195 -22.25 -11.06 -6.11
CA SER A 195 -22.17 -12.32 -6.88
C SER A 195 -22.65 -13.50 -6.05
N LEU A 196 -22.24 -13.61 -4.78
CA LEU A 196 -22.66 -14.71 -3.89
C LEU A 196 -24.16 -14.67 -3.58
N LEU A 197 -24.76 -13.48 -3.44
CA LEU A 197 -26.22 -13.31 -3.30
C LEU A 197 -26.96 -13.81 -4.55
N ALA A 198 -26.50 -13.42 -5.74
CA ALA A 198 -27.09 -13.87 -7.01
C ALA A 198 -26.98 -15.40 -7.20
N GLN A 199 -25.94 -16.02 -6.63
CA GLN A 199 -25.71 -17.47 -6.64
C GLN A 199 -26.44 -18.22 -5.51
N ASN A 200 -27.25 -17.54 -4.68
CA ASN A 200 -27.91 -18.14 -3.49
C ASN A 200 -26.93 -18.78 -2.49
N ARG A 201 -25.74 -18.18 -2.31
CA ARG A 201 -24.67 -18.69 -1.43
C ARG A 201 -24.56 -17.95 -0.10
N VAL A 202 -25.55 -17.12 0.28
CA VAL A 202 -25.51 -16.31 1.51
C VAL A 202 -26.67 -16.68 2.43
N LYS A 203 -27.92 -16.44 2.03
CA LYS A 203 -29.10 -16.63 2.88
C LYS A 203 -29.26 -18.09 3.28
N GLY A 204 -29.32 -18.35 4.59
CA GLY A 204 -29.44 -19.68 5.17
C GLY A 204 -28.19 -20.56 5.02
N LYS A 205 -27.06 -19.97 4.60
CA LYS A 205 -25.81 -20.69 4.36
C LYS A 205 -24.85 -20.56 5.53
N ARG A 206 -23.95 -21.54 5.66
CA ARG A 206 -22.90 -21.63 6.69
C ARG A 206 -21.53 -21.47 6.01
N TRP A 207 -20.84 -20.40 6.38
CA TRP A 207 -19.49 -20.11 5.88
C TRP A 207 -18.43 -20.56 6.87
N TYR A 208 -17.31 -21.03 6.37
CA TYR A 208 -16.10 -21.32 7.14
C TYR A 208 -14.99 -20.41 6.63
N SER A 209 -14.43 -19.53 7.47
CA SER A 209 -13.39 -18.62 7.04
C SER A 209 -12.00 -18.98 7.54
N LEU A 210 -11.00 -18.76 6.69
CA LEU A 210 -9.59 -18.70 7.03
C LEU A 210 -9.15 -17.24 6.87
N THR A 211 -8.66 -16.65 7.95
CA THR A 211 -8.40 -15.21 8.05
C THR A 211 -6.95 -14.95 8.43
N ALA A 212 -6.22 -14.14 7.66
CA ALA A 212 -4.86 -13.75 7.96
C ALA A 212 -4.78 -13.00 9.30
N ASP A 213 -3.92 -13.47 10.20
CA ASP A 213 -3.82 -12.97 11.59
C ASP A 213 -3.01 -11.65 11.66
N TYR A 214 -3.56 -10.58 11.08
CA TYR A 214 -3.05 -9.21 11.21
C TYR A 214 -4.14 -8.18 10.84
N ALA A 215 -3.82 -6.87 10.94
CA ALA A 215 -4.78 -5.78 10.83
C ALA A 215 -5.72 -5.85 9.61
N PHE A 216 -5.23 -6.26 8.42
CA PHE A 216 -6.05 -6.47 7.25
C PHE A 216 -7.11 -7.56 7.45
N GLY A 217 -6.68 -8.76 7.86
CA GLY A 217 -7.57 -9.91 7.99
C GLY A 217 -8.62 -9.72 9.08
N HIS A 218 -8.25 -9.18 10.23
CA HIS A 218 -9.19 -8.90 11.32
C HIS A 218 -10.29 -7.94 10.90
N ASP A 219 -9.92 -6.87 10.17
CA ASP A 219 -10.90 -5.91 9.66
C ASP A 219 -11.76 -6.53 8.55
N LEU A 220 -11.16 -7.30 7.64
CA LEU A 220 -11.88 -7.99 6.58
C LEU A 220 -12.89 -9.00 7.12
N LEU A 221 -12.53 -9.77 8.14
CA LEU A 221 -13.45 -10.69 8.82
C LEU A 221 -14.63 -9.95 9.44
N LYS A 222 -14.38 -8.82 10.10
CA LYS A 222 -15.44 -7.96 10.67
C LYS A 222 -16.43 -7.51 9.59
N VAL A 223 -15.93 -7.05 8.45
CA VAL A 223 -16.77 -6.60 7.32
C VAL A 223 -17.54 -7.78 6.70
N ALA A 224 -16.85 -8.90 6.46
CA ALA A 224 -17.46 -10.12 5.92
C ALA A 224 -18.57 -10.68 6.83
N ARG A 225 -18.33 -10.68 8.14
CA ARG A 225 -19.32 -11.09 9.14
C ARG A 225 -20.56 -10.21 9.11
N ARG A 226 -20.38 -8.89 9.14
CA ARG A 226 -21.49 -7.94 9.02
C ARG A 226 -22.31 -8.17 7.74
N PHE A 227 -21.64 -8.34 6.60
CA PHE A 227 -22.31 -8.63 5.33
C PHE A 227 -23.09 -9.94 5.38
N MET A 228 -22.48 -11.02 5.88
CA MET A 228 -23.07 -12.34 5.95
C MET A 228 -24.33 -12.34 6.82
N GLU A 229 -24.24 -11.82 8.05
CA GLU A 229 -25.32 -11.76 9.03
C GLU A 229 -26.48 -10.87 8.57
N SER A 230 -26.18 -9.70 7.98
CA SER A 230 -27.20 -8.78 7.44
C SER A 230 -27.99 -9.39 6.27
N ASN A 231 -27.44 -10.42 5.61
CA ASN A 231 -28.08 -11.11 4.50
C ASN A 231 -28.62 -12.51 4.89
N GLY A 232 -28.73 -12.80 6.19
CA GLY A 232 -29.38 -14.00 6.72
C GLY A 232 -28.54 -15.29 6.62
N GLY A 233 -27.23 -15.17 6.54
CA GLY A 233 -26.29 -16.27 6.64
C GLY A 233 -25.61 -16.31 8.01
N GLN A 234 -24.73 -17.28 8.22
CA GLN A 234 -23.97 -17.45 9.47
C GLN A 234 -22.60 -18.08 9.24
N PHE A 235 -21.65 -17.77 10.13
CA PHE A 235 -20.35 -18.45 10.14
C PHE A 235 -20.46 -19.78 10.90
N ALA A 236 -19.98 -20.87 10.28
CA ALA A 236 -19.77 -22.14 10.95
C ALA A 236 -18.54 -22.08 11.86
N ALA A 237 -17.49 -21.43 11.39
CA ALA A 237 -16.26 -21.13 12.14
C ALA A 237 -15.44 -20.05 11.43
N ASP A 238 -14.53 -19.41 12.17
CA ASP A 238 -13.44 -18.59 11.68
C ASP A 238 -12.14 -19.08 12.28
N GLU A 239 -11.11 -19.20 11.47
CA GLU A 239 -9.77 -19.58 11.93
C GLU A 239 -8.78 -18.47 11.57
N LEU A 240 -8.05 -17.98 12.56
CA LEU A 240 -6.94 -17.08 12.34
C LEU A 240 -5.71 -17.87 11.87
N VAL A 241 -5.08 -17.40 10.81
CA VAL A 241 -3.91 -18.05 10.18
C VAL A 241 -2.72 -17.11 10.32
N PRO A 242 -1.66 -17.50 11.06
CA PRO A 242 -0.44 -16.71 11.16
C PRO A 242 0.14 -16.35 9.78
N THR A 243 0.70 -15.15 9.62
CA THR A 243 1.19 -14.65 8.32
C THR A 243 2.34 -15.46 7.73
N ASP A 244 3.05 -16.22 8.55
CA ASP A 244 4.14 -17.13 8.17
C ASP A 244 3.69 -18.59 7.98
N ALA A 245 2.38 -18.89 8.11
CA ALA A 245 1.85 -20.23 7.92
C ALA A 245 2.08 -20.73 6.49
N ALA A 246 2.81 -21.82 6.36
CA ALA A 246 3.07 -22.50 5.09
C ALA A 246 2.23 -23.78 4.95
N ASP A 247 1.86 -24.43 6.05
CA ASP A 247 1.07 -25.66 6.11
C ASP A 247 -0.38 -25.37 6.51
N PHE A 248 -1.30 -25.77 5.64
CA PHE A 248 -2.74 -25.59 5.83
C PHE A 248 -3.47 -26.91 6.22
N SER A 249 -2.76 -28.03 6.37
CA SER A 249 -3.34 -29.36 6.58
C SER A 249 -4.33 -29.40 7.75
N ALA A 250 -3.99 -28.81 8.89
CA ALA A 250 -4.86 -28.77 10.07
C ALA A 250 -6.16 -27.99 9.80
N TYR A 251 -6.08 -26.87 9.10
CA TYR A 251 -7.25 -26.06 8.72
C TYR A 251 -8.15 -26.81 7.73
N LEU A 252 -7.56 -27.49 6.74
CA LEU A 252 -8.29 -28.27 5.73
C LEU A 252 -9.01 -29.46 6.34
N LEU A 253 -8.44 -30.13 7.35
CA LEU A 253 -9.12 -31.18 8.11
C LEU A 253 -10.32 -30.63 8.90
N LYS A 254 -10.21 -29.48 9.52
CA LYS A 254 -11.30 -28.78 10.21
C LYS A 254 -12.43 -28.40 9.25
N ILE A 255 -12.10 -27.85 8.06
CA ILE A 255 -13.07 -27.55 7.00
C ILE A 255 -13.84 -28.81 6.59
N ARG A 256 -13.11 -29.91 6.35
CA ARG A 256 -13.74 -31.22 6.00
C ARG A 256 -14.71 -31.69 7.08
N ALA A 257 -14.34 -31.55 8.35
CA ALA A 257 -15.20 -31.92 9.48
C ALA A 257 -16.43 -31.02 9.63
N ALA A 258 -16.27 -29.70 9.40
CA ALA A 258 -17.35 -28.73 9.54
C ALA A 258 -18.39 -28.79 8.42
N LYS A 259 -18.05 -29.32 7.24
CA LYS A 259 -18.90 -29.42 6.04
C LYS A 259 -19.65 -28.11 5.76
N PRO A 260 -18.94 -27.00 5.48
CA PRO A 260 -19.57 -25.71 5.21
C PRO A 260 -20.26 -25.69 3.84
N ASP A 261 -21.20 -24.77 3.66
CA ASP A 261 -21.75 -24.46 2.32
C ASP A 261 -20.77 -23.70 1.44
N LEU A 262 -19.84 -22.95 2.07
CA LEU A 262 -18.84 -22.12 1.38
C LEU A 262 -17.61 -21.92 2.28
N VAL A 263 -16.43 -22.05 1.71
CA VAL A 263 -15.17 -21.68 2.36
C VAL A 263 -14.80 -20.28 1.92
N ILE A 264 -14.51 -19.39 2.87
CA ILE A 264 -14.08 -18.01 2.63
C ILE A 264 -12.60 -17.86 2.92
N SER A 265 -11.85 -17.38 1.95
CA SER A 265 -10.47 -17.00 2.11
C SER A 265 -10.36 -15.49 2.37
N ASN A 266 -10.00 -15.12 3.60
CA ASN A 266 -9.58 -13.78 4.00
C ASN A 266 -8.05 -13.77 4.22
N LEU A 267 -7.33 -14.57 3.43
CA LEU A 267 -5.88 -14.71 3.46
C LEU A 267 -5.19 -13.60 2.66
N ALA A 268 -3.87 -13.50 2.77
CA ALA A 268 -3.08 -12.50 2.06
C ALA A 268 -1.76 -13.07 1.53
N GLY A 269 -1.26 -12.49 0.44
CA GLY A 269 0.05 -12.82 -0.12
C GLY A 269 0.23 -14.32 -0.35
N VAL A 270 1.39 -14.85 0.02
CA VAL A 270 1.72 -16.27 -0.20
C VAL A 270 0.82 -17.26 0.56
N GLN A 271 0.07 -16.83 1.58
CA GLN A 271 -0.93 -17.69 2.24
C GLN A 271 -1.98 -18.17 1.23
N ILE A 272 -2.44 -17.28 0.32
CA ILE A 272 -3.41 -17.65 -0.73
C ILE A 272 -2.80 -18.70 -1.66
N THR A 273 -1.55 -18.52 -2.06
CA THR A 273 -0.81 -19.50 -2.88
C THR A 273 -0.77 -20.88 -2.22
N ASN A 274 -0.39 -20.93 -0.93
CA ASN A 274 -0.29 -22.18 -0.18
C ASN A 274 -1.64 -22.83 0.05
N PHE A 275 -2.64 -22.03 0.42
CA PHE A 275 -4.02 -22.51 0.58
C PHE A 275 -4.57 -23.13 -0.70
N LEU A 276 -4.47 -22.45 -1.84
CA LEU A 276 -4.98 -22.93 -3.11
C LEU A 276 -4.34 -24.27 -3.52
N LYS A 277 -3.02 -24.40 -3.40
CA LYS A 277 -2.29 -25.64 -3.71
C LYS A 277 -2.76 -26.79 -2.83
N GLN A 278 -2.73 -26.58 -1.51
CA GLN A 278 -3.03 -27.64 -0.56
C GLN A 278 -4.53 -27.98 -0.56
N TYR A 279 -5.42 -27.01 -0.79
CA TYR A 279 -6.86 -27.29 -0.94
C TYR A 279 -7.14 -28.26 -2.10
N ALA A 280 -6.50 -28.03 -3.24
CA ALA A 280 -6.58 -28.94 -4.40
C ALA A 280 -5.99 -30.32 -4.10
N GLU A 281 -4.82 -30.40 -3.46
CA GLU A 281 -4.15 -31.64 -3.08
C GLU A 281 -4.97 -32.47 -2.08
N PHE A 282 -5.68 -31.83 -1.15
CA PHE A 282 -6.57 -32.48 -0.19
C PHE A 282 -7.86 -33.02 -0.81
N GLY A 283 -8.15 -32.64 -2.08
CA GLY A 283 -9.35 -33.07 -2.77
C GLY A 283 -10.65 -32.64 -2.08
N LEU A 284 -10.67 -31.42 -1.50
CA LEU A 284 -11.89 -30.82 -0.96
C LEU A 284 -12.71 -30.23 -2.12
N ASP A 285 -14.02 -30.46 -2.08
CA ASP A 285 -14.98 -30.07 -3.12
C ASP A 285 -15.96 -28.97 -2.67
N PHE A 286 -15.79 -28.41 -1.46
CA PHE A 286 -16.60 -27.28 -1.02
C PHE A 286 -16.34 -26.07 -1.91
N PRO A 287 -17.38 -25.32 -2.28
CA PRO A 287 -17.19 -24.05 -2.99
C PRO A 287 -16.28 -23.10 -2.20
N VAL A 288 -15.45 -22.33 -2.91
CA VAL A 288 -14.56 -21.32 -2.32
C VAL A 288 -14.91 -19.95 -2.86
N ALA A 289 -14.84 -18.94 -2.02
CA ALA A 289 -14.76 -17.54 -2.40
C ALA A 289 -13.72 -16.82 -1.52
N GLY A 290 -13.26 -15.68 -1.95
CA GLY A 290 -12.39 -14.85 -1.13
C GLY A 290 -12.82 -13.40 -1.18
N PHE A 291 -12.40 -12.63 -0.18
CA PHE A 291 -12.63 -11.19 -0.14
C PHE A 291 -11.32 -10.38 -0.23
N GLY A 292 -10.15 -11.03 -0.14
CA GLY A 292 -8.85 -10.44 -0.43
C GLY A 292 -8.18 -11.21 -1.56
N PHE A 293 -7.68 -10.53 -2.60
CA PHE A 293 -7.10 -11.24 -3.73
C PHE A 293 -6.20 -10.35 -4.59
N ASP A 294 -5.03 -10.92 -4.91
CA ASP A 294 -4.12 -10.40 -5.90
C ASP A 294 -3.82 -11.49 -6.94
N THR A 295 -3.88 -11.15 -8.21
CA THR A 295 -3.73 -12.14 -9.28
C THR A 295 -2.38 -12.85 -9.25
N ALA A 296 -1.31 -12.14 -8.85
CA ALA A 296 0.05 -12.69 -8.77
C ALA A 296 0.15 -13.92 -7.86
N VAL A 297 -0.58 -13.93 -6.73
CA VAL A 297 -0.53 -15.06 -5.78
C VAL A 297 -1.27 -16.29 -6.32
N ALA A 298 -2.33 -16.09 -7.12
CA ALA A 298 -3.01 -17.18 -7.81
C ALA A 298 -2.13 -17.77 -8.93
N TRP A 299 -1.44 -16.94 -9.70
CA TRP A 299 -0.45 -17.42 -10.67
C TRP A 299 0.66 -18.24 -9.98
N GLY A 300 1.07 -17.83 -8.78
CA GLY A 300 2.02 -18.58 -7.94
C GLY A 300 1.53 -19.96 -7.49
N ALA A 301 0.21 -20.17 -7.39
CA ALA A 301 -0.36 -21.48 -7.06
C ALA A 301 -0.20 -22.49 -8.20
N GLY A 302 0.02 -22.02 -9.41
CA GLY A 302 0.21 -22.86 -10.61
C GLY A 302 -1.09 -23.12 -11.38
N GLN A 303 -0.91 -23.49 -12.61
CA GLN A 303 -2.02 -23.71 -13.53
C GLN A 303 -2.93 -24.86 -13.04
N GLY A 304 -4.23 -24.61 -13.00
CA GLY A 304 -5.25 -25.58 -12.54
C GLY A 304 -5.54 -25.56 -11.03
N ASN A 305 -4.72 -24.86 -10.23
CA ASN A 305 -4.95 -24.75 -8.78
C ASN A 305 -5.72 -23.48 -8.39
N PHE A 306 -6.20 -22.70 -9.35
CA PHE A 306 -7.05 -21.55 -9.07
C PHE A 306 -8.52 -21.91 -9.25
N PHE A 307 -9.35 -21.66 -8.25
CA PHE A 307 -10.78 -21.98 -8.22
C PHE A 307 -11.52 -20.95 -7.36
N GLY A 308 -12.86 -20.91 -7.49
CA GLY A 308 -13.72 -20.03 -6.69
C GLY A 308 -14.04 -18.68 -7.31
N THR A 309 -14.64 -17.81 -6.49
CA THR A 309 -15.09 -16.46 -6.84
C THR A 309 -14.28 -15.43 -6.06
N TRP A 310 -13.69 -14.44 -6.74
CA TRP A 310 -12.73 -13.51 -6.15
C TRP A 310 -12.95 -12.06 -6.59
N PRO A 311 -12.63 -11.08 -5.76
CA PRO A 311 -12.66 -9.66 -6.16
C PRO A 311 -11.36 -9.26 -6.82
N LEU A 312 -11.44 -8.35 -7.79
CA LEU A 312 -10.28 -7.66 -8.34
C LEU A 312 -10.54 -6.18 -8.45
N VAL A 313 -9.58 -5.37 -8.07
CA VAL A 313 -9.63 -3.93 -8.33
C VAL A 313 -9.39 -3.64 -9.80
N TRP A 314 -8.53 -4.42 -10.45
CA TRP A 314 -8.17 -4.30 -11.85
C TRP A 314 -7.65 -5.64 -12.38
N HIS A 315 -7.70 -5.87 -13.68
CA HIS A 315 -7.12 -7.05 -14.31
C HIS A 315 -6.64 -6.76 -15.75
N HIS A 316 -5.63 -7.51 -16.18
CA HIS A 316 -4.97 -7.32 -17.48
C HIS A 316 -5.87 -7.59 -18.71
N LEU A 317 -7.05 -8.15 -18.52
CA LEU A 317 -8.03 -8.43 -19.58
C LEU A 317 -9.04 -7.30 -19.79
N ILE A 318 -8.94 -6.15 -19.08
CA ILE A 318 -9.81 -4.99 -19.28
C ILE A 318 -9.62 -4.43 -20.69
N ASN A 319 -10.74 -4.27 -21.43
CA ASN A 319 -10.73 -3.91 -22.83
C ASN A 319 -10.90 -2.40 -23.04
N THR A 320 -10.06 -1.57 -22.42
CA THR A 320 -9.95 -0.13 -22.69
C THR A 320 -8.63 0.17 -23.41
N PRO A 321 -8.53 1.27 -24.20
CA PRO A 321 -7.27 1.65 -24.83
C PRO A 321 -6.13 1.84 -23.83
N GLY A 322 -6.38 2.52 -22.70
CA GLY A 322 -5.39 2.76 -21.66
C GLY A 322 -4.92 1.47 -20.99
N SER A 323 -5.85 0.55 -20.63
CA SER A 323 -5.49 -0.75 -20.05
C SER A 323 -4.63 -1.57 -21.02
N LYS A 324 -5.00 -1.64 -22.28
CA LYS A 324 -4.20 -2.35 -23.32
C LYS A 324 -2.79 -1.78 -23.45
N ALA A 325 -2.66 -0.45 -23.47
CA ALA A 325 -1.34 0.20 -23.57
C ALA A 325 -0.48 -0.13 -22.35
N PHE A 326 -1.02 -0.05 -21.13
CA PHE A 326 -0.32 -0.42 -19.91
C PHE A 326 0.11 -1.90 -19.91
N VAL A 327 -0.81 -2.82 -20.24
CA VAL A 327 -0.50 -4.26 -20.34
C VAL A 327 0.61 -4.52 -21.34
N GLN A 328 0.55 -3.89 -22.52
CA GLN A 328 1.57 -4.05 -23.56
C GLN A 328 2.94 -3.53 -23.10
N ALA A 329 2.99 -2.32 -22.52
CA ALA A 329 4.22 -1.71 -22.06
C ALA A 329 4.87 -2.52 -20.92
N PHE A 330 4.07 -2.90 -19.93
CA PHE A 330 4.53 -3.70 -18.78
C PHE A 330 5.01 -5.09 -19.23
N THR A 331 4.22 -5.79 -20.05
CA THR A 331 4.59 -7.14 -20.53
C THR A 331 5.85 -7.11 -21.40
N LYS A 332 5.99 -6.10 -22.26
CA LYS A 332 7.20 -5.92 -23.07
C LYS A 332 8.45 -5.75 -22.21
N LYS A 333 8.33 -5.02 -21.10
CA LYS A 333 9.47 -4.71 -20.22
C LYS A 333 9.81 -5.84 -19.27
N TYR A 334 8.79 -6.53 -18.72
CA TYR A 334 8.99 -7.48 -17.60
C TYR A 334 8.66 -8.93 -17.94
N GLY A 335 8.19 -9.23 -19.17
CA GLY A 335 7.92 -10.61 -19.64
C GLY A 335 6.70 -11.27 -19.02
N LYS A 336 5.88 -10.53 -18.28
CA LYS A 336 4.67 -10.98 -17.58
C LYS A 336 3.61 -9.88 -17.62
N PRO A 337 2.30 -10.20 -17.61
CA PRO A 337 1.28 -9.17 -17.55
C PRO A 337 1.30 -8.47 -16.18
N PRO A 338 0.88 -7.20 -16.09
CA PRO A 338 0.63 -6.53 -14.82
C PRO A 338 -0.60 -7.14 -14.13
N GLU A 339 -0.67 -6.94 -12.83
CA GLU A 339 -1.80 -7.35 -12.01
C GLU A 339 -2.32 -6.16 -11.17
N ASN A 340 -3.25 -6.39 -10.26
CA ASN A 340 -3.94 -5.32 -9.54
C ASN A 340 -3.02 -4.42 -8.69
N GLN A 341 -1.99 -4.97 -8.03
CA GLN A 341 -1.02 -4.14 -7.29
C GLN A 341 -0.17 -3.28 -8.25
N ALA A 342 0.25 -3.85 -9.38
CA ALA A 342 0.93 -3.08 -10.42
C ALA A 342 0.07 -1.91 -10.93
N TRP A 343 -1.24 -2.13 -11.12
CA TRP A 343 -2.16 -1.06 -11.50
C TRP A 343 -2.22 0.04 -10.44
N GLY A 344 -2.34 -0.32 -9.15
CA GLY A 344 -2.44 0.64 -8.05
C GLY A 344 -1.26 1.60 -8.00
N ASP A 345 -0.04 1.08 -8.10
CA ASP A 345 1.18 1.90 -8.10
C ASP A 345 1.34 2.71 -9.40
N TYR A 346 1.09 2.10 -10.56
CA TYR A 346 1.15 2.79 -11.85
C TYR A 346 0.19 3.98 -11.90
N ILE A 347 -1.09 3.76 -11.53
CA ILE A 347 -2.10 4.81 -11.62
C ILE A 347 -1.87 5.91 -10.59
N SER A 348 -1.34 5.58 -9.41
CA SER A 348 -1.00 6.55 -8.37
C SER A 348 0.04 7.56 -8.84
N MET A 349 1.09 7.11 -9.55
CA MET A 349 2.10 7.98 -10.13
C MET A 349 1.50 8.91 -11.21
N HIS A 350 0.61 8.40 -12.05
CA HIS A 350 -0.05 9.20 -13.09
C HIS A 350 -1.05 10.20 -12.51
N ILE A 351 -1.86 9.80 -11.51
CA ILE A 351 -2.76 10.72 -10.78
C ILE A 351 -1.95 11.86 -10.16
N LEU A 352 -0.85 11.54 -9.49
CA LEU A 352 0.02 12.51 -8.83
C LEU A 352 0.64 13.47 -9.85
N ALA A 353 1.24 12.94 -10.91
CA ALA A 353 1.86 13.75 -11.96
C ALA A 353 0.86 14.68 -12.65
N LYS A 354 -0.33 14.15 -13.00
CA LYS A 354 -1.42 14.96 -13.58
C LYS A 354 -1.83 16.08 -12.63
N SER A 355 -2.09 15.74 -11.36
CA SER A 355 -2.54 16.72 -10.37
C SER A 355 -1.53 17.83 -10.15
N MET A 356 -0.25 17.51 -9.95
CA MET A 356 0.81 18.50 -9.78
C MET A 356 0.97 19.41 -11.02
N ASN A 357 0.82 18.84 -12.22
CA ASN A 357 0.87 19.63 -13.46
C ASN A 357 -0.36 20.54 -13.64
N ASP A 358 -1.55 20.06 -13.29
CA ASP A 358 -2.81 20.82 -13.41
C ASP A 358 -2.81 22.04 -12.46
N ILE A 359 -2.44 21.82 -11.18
CA ILE A 359 -2.43 22.88 -10.17
C ILE A 359 -1.13 23.70 -10.13
N LYS A 360 -0.13 23.32 -10.92
CA LYS A 360 1.22 23.96 -10.96
C LYS A 360 1.93 23.96 -9.61
N SER A 361 1.74 22.91 -8.80
CA SER A 361 2.31 22.81 -7.45
C SER A 361 2.63 21.39 -7.05
N THR A 362 3.65 21.22 -6.17
CA THR A 362 3.99 19.97 -5.50
C THR A 362 3.58 19.97 -4.02
N GLU A 363 2.93 21.04 -3.56
CA GLU A 363 2.54 21.20 -2.16
C GLU A 363 1.37 20.29 -1.78
N ALA A 364 1.54 19.50 -0.71
CA ALA A 364 0.58 18.51 -0.25
C ALA A 364 -0.82 19.11 -0.06
N THR A 365 -0.94 20.26 0.61
CA THR A 365 -2.23 20.90 0.89
C THR A 365 -2.97 21.36 -0.37
N GLN A 366 -2.24 21.75 -1.42
CA GLN A 366 -2.85 22.13 -2.69
C GLN A 366 -3.33 20.90 -3.47
N ILE A 367 -2.56 19.79 -3.43
CA ILE A 367 -2.96 18.52 -4.03
C ILE A 367 -4.22 17.99 -3.33
N ILE A 368 -4.22 17.96 -1.98
CA ILE A 368 -5.36 17.56 -1.16
C ILE A 368 -6.60 18.36 -1.56
N GLY A 369 -6.51 19.70 -1.54
CA GLY A 369 -7.65 20.56 -1.89
C GLY A 369 -8.13 20.39 -3.34
N HIS A 370 -7.25 20.01 -4.27
CA HIS A 370 -7.63 19.68 -5.64
C HIS A 370 -8.45 18.38 -5.70
N TRP A 371 -8.03 17.35 -4.98
CA TRP A 371 -8.71 16.06 -4.95
C TRP A 371 -10.05 16.13 -4.21
N GLU A 372 -10.09 16.79 -3.05
CA GLU A 372 -11.34 17.01 -2.28
C GLU A 372 -12.41 17.79 -3.03
N LYS A 373 -12.03 18.60 -4.02
CA LYS A 373 -12.96 19.31 -4.93
C LYS A 373 -13.53 18.43 -6.04
N GLY A 374 -13.21 17.13 -6.06
CA GLY A 374 -13.78 16.17 -6.97
C GLY A 374 -13.05 16.08 -8.31
N ALA A 375 -11.74 16.28 -8.34
CA ALA A 375 -10.91 16.00 -9.51
C ALA A 375 -11.12 14.56 -9.99
N LYS A 376 -11.29 14.37 -11.30
CA LYS A 376 -11.51 13.06 -11.93
C LYS A 376 -10.27 12.58 -12.66
N PHE A 377 -10.11 11.25 -12.68
CA PHE A 377 -8.94 10.59 -13.23
C PHE A 377 -9.33 9.42 -14.12
N ASP A 378 -8.67 9.30 -15.27
CA ASP A 378 -8.66 8.07 -16.05
C ASP A 378 -7.90 7.00 -15.27
N LEU A 379 -8.58 5.93 -14.93
CA LEU A 379 -8.06 4.82 -14.14
C LEU A 379 -7.75 3.59 -15.00
N LEU A 380 -7.68 3.74 -16.32
CA LEU A 380 -7.55 2.66 -17.31
C LEU A 380 -8.73 1.68 -17.28
N LYS A 381 -9.85 2.09 -16.68
CA LYS A 381 -11.09 1.34 -16.52
C LYS A 381 -12.17 1.89 -17.46
N THR A 382 -13.41 1.42 -17.31
CA THR A 382 -14.51 1.89 -18.19
C THR A 382 -15.03 3.26 -17.77
N ARG A 383 -14.82 3.65 -16.51
CA ARG A 383 -15.23 4.95 -15.94
C ARG A 383 -14.05 5.65 -15.25
N GLU A 384 -14.08 6.98 -15.28
CA GLU A 384 -13.20 7.79 -14.43
C GLU A 384 -13.52 7.58 -12.96
N GLY A 385 -12.51 7.74 -12.11
CA GLY A 385 -12.67 7.76 -10.66
C GLY A 385 -12.35 9.12 -10.07
N TYR A 386 -12.67 9.27 -8.79
CA TYR A 386 -12.42 10.48 -8.00
C TYR A 386 -12.19 10.10 -6.53
N PHE A 387 -11.46 10.93 -5.80
CA PHE A 387 -11.33 10.76 -4.36
C PHE A 387 -12.54 11.32 -3.63
N ARG A 388 -13.11 10.52 -2.76
CA ARG A 388 -14.24 10.92 -1.90
C ARG A 388 -13.72 11.82 -0.77
N ALA A 389 -14.28 13.02 -0.64
CA ALA A 389 -13.69 14.07 0.20
C ALA A 389 -13.66 13.74 1.71
N TYR A 390 -14.61 12.96 2.22
CA TYR A 390 -14.75 12.75 3.67
C TYR A 390 -13.86 11.63 4.24
N ASP A 391 -13.33 10.74 3.40
CA ASP A 391 -12.47 9.62 3.84
C ASP A 391 -11.31 9.33 2.88
N HIS A 392 -11.15 10.13 1.83
CA HIS A 392 -10.10 10.06 0.83
C HIS A 392 -10.00 8.72 0.07
N GLN A 393 -11.08 7.92 0.04
CA GLN A 393 -11.14 6.71 -0.78
C GLN A 393 -11.31 7.06 -2.26
N LEU A 394 -10.48 6.50 -3.12
CA LEU A 394 -10.70 6.55 -4.57
C LEU A 394 -11.93 5.72 -4.93
N MET A 395 -12.91 6.39 -5.52
CA MET A 395 -14.14 5.75 -5.98
C MET A 395 -13.95 5.25 -7.39
N HIS A 396 -14.07 3.95 -7.58
CA HIS A 396 -13.90 3.27 -8.86
C HIS A 396 -14.68 1.95 -8.91
N GLU A 397 -14.85 1.40 -10.09
CA GLU A 397 -15.42 0.07 -10.29
C GLU A 397 -14.44 -1.04 -9.93
N MET A 398 -14.96 -2.19 -9.53
CA MET A 398 -14.25 -3.43 -9.24
C MET A 398 -14.83 -4.57 -10.09
N TYR A 399 -14.29 -5.78 -9.91
CA TYR A 399 -14.70 -6.97 -10.67
C TYR A 399 -14.86 -8.16 -9.72
N ALA A 400 -15.94 -8.96 -9.91
CA ALA A 400 -16.11 -10.25 -9.21
C ALA A 400 -15.83 -11.36 -10.23
N VAL A 401 -14.64 -11.92 -10.22
CA VAL A 401 -14.20 -12.91 -11.22
C VAL A 401 -14.40 -14.33 -10.74
N GLU A 402 -14.73 -15.23 -11.66
CA GLU A 402 -14.79 -16.66 -11.43
C GLU A 402 -13.59 -17.36 -12.08
N ALA A 403 -13.01 -18.31 -11.36
CA ALA A 403 -11.93 -19.12 -11.89
C ALA A 403 -12.37 -19.95 -13.10
N LEU A 404 -11.52 -20.01 -14.13
CA LEU A 404 -11.70 -20.90 -15.27
C LEU A 404 -11.45 -22.35 -14.89
N LYS A 405 -12.20 -23.26 -15.50
CA LYS A 405 -11.90 -24.69 -15.39
C LYS A 405 -10.59 -25.02 -16.10
N ALA A 406 -9.85 -26.00 -15.63
CA ALA A 406 -8.54 -26.37 -16.17
C ALA A 406 -8.57 -26.60 -17.71
N LYS A 407 -9.65 -27.16 -18.25
CA LYS A 407 -9.83 -27.38 -19.69
C LYS A 407 -10.02 -26.10 -20.52
N ASP A 408 -10.40 -24.99 -19.90
CA ASP A 408 -10.71 -23.71 -20.56
C ASP A 408 -9.52 -22.72 -20.48
N LEU A 409 -8.42 -23.12 -19.83
CA LEU A 409 -7.20 -22.31 -19.69
C LEU A 409 -6.46 -22.23 -21.04
N LYS A 410 -6.24 -21.03 -21.52
CA LYS A 410 -5.49 -20.77 -22.77
C LYS A 410 -3.99 -20.62 -22.54
N ASN A 411 -3.62 -20.05 -21.42
CA ASN A 411 -2.24 -19.85 -20.97
C ASN A 411 -2.19 -19.72 -19.44
N LYS A 412 -1.01 -19.61 -18.89
CA LYS A 412 -0.79 -19.55 -17.42
C LYS A 412 -1.28 -18.28 -16.75
N TRP A 413 -1.63 -17.24 -17.51
CA TRP A 413 -2.03 -15.94 -16.99
C TRP A 413 -3.56 -15.75 -16.99
N ASP A 414 -4.27 -16.39 -17.92
CA ASP A 414 -5.73 -16.26 -18.10
C ASP A 414 -6.44 -17.30 -17.24
N ILE A 415 -6.44 -17.10 -15.92
CA ILE A 415 -6.93 -18.07 -14.93
C ILE A 415 -8.38 -17.83 -14.50
N TYR A 416 -9.00 -16.74 -14.90
CA TYR A 416 -10.39 -16.39 -14.59
C TYR A 416 -11.13 -15.84 -15.79
N LYS A 417 -12.46 -15.93 -15.72
CA LYS A 417 -13.35 -15.30 -16.69
C LYS A 417 -13.49 -13.81 -16.34
N PRO A 418 -13.24 -12.90 -17.30
CA PRO A 418 -13.56 -11.49 -17.13
C PRO A 418 -15.04 -11.31 -16.75
N SER A 419 -15.31 -10.44 -15.78
CA SER A 419 -16.67 -10.06 -15.38
C SER A 419 -16.99 -8.64 -15.84
N ASP A 420 -18.27 -8.31 -15.87
CA ASP A 420 -18.70 -6.93 -15.98
C ASP A 420 -18.24 -6.13 -14.74
N PRO A 421 -18.04 -4.82 -14.89
CA PRO A 421 -17.71 -3.95 -13.75
C PRO A 421 -18.80 -3.96 -12.68
N VAL A 422 -18.39 -3.90 -11.42
CA VAL A 422 -19.23 -3.74 -10.23
C VAL A 422 -18.85 -2.44 -9.53
N PRO A 423 -19.78 -1.50 -9.35
CA PRO A 423 -21.19 -1.50 -9.75
C PRO A 423 -21.37 -1.36 -11.27
N ALA A 424 -22.54 -1.73 -11.76
CA ALA A 424 -22.89 -1.59 -13.17
C ALA A 424 -22.80 -0.12 -13.62
N ALA A 425 -22.68 0.11 -14.93
CA ALA A 425 -22.44 1.45 -15.50
C ALA A 425 -23.52 2.49 -15.13
N ASN A 426 -24.76 2.05 -14.88
CA ASN A 426 -25.88 2.90 -14.46
C ASN A 426 -26.01 3.08 -12.95
N GLU A 427 -25.16 2.43 -12.15
CA GLU A 427 -25.14 2.57 -10.70
C GLU A 427 -24.06 3.57 -10.24
N SER A 428 -24.26 4.19 -9.08
CA SER A 428 -23.22 5.01 -8.43
C SER A 428 -22.04 4.14 -8.00
N LEU A 429 -20.82 4.67 -8.11
CA LEU A 429 -19.61 4.02 -7.57
C LEU A 429 -19.69 3.85 -6.05
N GLU A 430 -20.49 4.66 -5.37
CA GLU A 430 -20.66 4.64 -3.90
C GLU A 430 -21.33 3.36 -3.37
N VAL A 431 -22.09 2.62 -4.20
CA VAL A 431 -22.89 1.48 -3.71
C VAL A 431 -22.07 0.29 -3.21
N ILE A 432 -20.80 0.19 -3.59
CA ILE A 432 -19.88 -0.84 -3.10
C ILE A 432 -19.00 -0.36 -1.96
N ALA A 433 -18.90 0.95 -1.74
CA ALA A 433 -18.09 1.50 -0.65
C ALA A 433 -18.81 1.41 0.71
N ALA A 434 -18.07 1.63 1.80
CA ALA A 434 -18.69 1.86 3.10
C ALA A 434 -19.58 3.13 3.03
N THR A 435 -20.80 3.03 3.55
CA THR A 435 -21.69 4.18 3.68
C THR A 435 -21.19 5.13 4.77
N LYS A 436 -21.77 6.33 4.89
CA LYS A 436 -21.42 7.24 5.98
C LYS A 436 -21.72 6.67 7.36
N GLU A 437 -22.76 5.85 7.47
CA GLU A 437 -23.16 5.17 8.71
C GLU A 437 -22.19 4.03 9.06
N GLU A 438 -21.64 3.38 8.06
CA GLU A 438 -20.62 2.35 8.22
C GLU A 438 -19.21 2.91 8.48
N ASN A 439 -18.97 4.16 8.06
CA ASN A 439 -17.68 4.82 8.11
C ASN A 439 -17.55 5.67 9.39
N THR A 440 -16.49 5.43 10.16
CA THR A 440 -16.21 6.11 11.42
C THR A 440 -15.19 7.26 11.27
N CYS A 441 -14.90 7.69 10.03
CA CYS A 441 -13.96 8.77 9.78
C CYS A 441 -14.47 10.10 10.34
N ASN A 442 -13.63 10.74 11.12
CA ASN A 442 -13.80 12.10 11.61
C ASN A 442 -12.49 12.86 11.41
N MET A 443 -12.23 13.24 10.13
CA MET A 443 -11.03 14.00 9.82
C MET A 443 -11.13 15.40 10.42
N PRO A 444 -10.10 15.82 11.17
CA PRO A 444 -10.01 17.23 11.58
C PRO A 444 -9.88 18.11 10.33
N ALA A 445 -10.57 19.23 10.36
CA ALA A 445 -10.59 20.21 9.27
C ALA A 445 -9.19 20.80 8.97
#